data_b730177de289bdf1515b6335efb17515
#
_entry.id   b730177de289bdf1515b6335efb17515
#
_cell.length_a   1.000
_cell.length_b   1.000
_cell.length_c   1.000
_cell.angle_alpha   90.00
_cell.angle_beta   90.00
_cell.angle_gamma   90.00
#
_symmetry.space_group_name_H-M   'P 1'
#
loop_
_entity.id
_entity.type
_entity.pdbx_description
1 polymer ?
#
loop_
_entity_poly.entity_id
_entity_poly.type
_entity_poly.pdbx_seq_one_letter_code
_entity_poly.pdbx_strand_id
1 'polypeptide(L)'
;MTKPAASEKPISGPPILTPTPTAPNRTIRRGDFPTIAQALDYAADQPTGINIHSLRGELVEVLPYRLLREQARALAGRFLALGLTPGDRVAIAADSDGDFLRAFFASQYAGLAPAPVPLPAPFGGKETYVEHVRRMILSARARAAFAPPALAPWFAQAAEGLDLLFTGALADLPAVDPQPLPPPDPEGLCYLQFSSGSTRFPIGVAVTQAALMANLVAVGGPGGLGVEAADRTVSWLPLYHDMGLVGMLLNSLAFQLSVDLLPTGAFVRRPGLWLDLISRRAGSISYAPTFGYDLAARRSGAATLADLDLSSWRIAGLGGDMIRPEPLRAFAAAYAPAGFDPRAFTASYGMAEATLALTLSPLGQGLLTDLADVDNLERRGLAAAPTRASARRREFILCGEALVGHRIEVRDETGARLGDRRVGRIFASGPSLMKSYFGEPDETAKTLSADGWLDTGDLGYTLGGQIVITGRAKDLIIVNGRNVWPQDLEWTAEQEAPALRAGDVAVFSVHDDSGEERVVALVQCRTADAAARAALAAEVGNLLRARHGLEVKVAPVPPHSLPQTSSGKLSRSKAKALYVSGAFEPTPASLTA
;
A
#
# COMPACT_ATOMS: atom_id res chain seq x y z
N MET A 1 -2.56 -38.87 63.52
CA MET A 1 -1.67 -37.96 62.76
C MET A 1 -2.24 -37.81 61.34
N THR A 2 -3.02 -36.79 61.14
CA THR A 2 -3.67 -36.42 59.88
C THR A 2 -2.74 -35.48 59.11
N LYS A 3 -2.39 -35.85 57.88
CA LYS A 3 -1.63 -35.00 56.93
C LYS A 3 -2.45 -33.76 56.55
N PRO A 4 -1.85 -32.56 56.48
CA PRO A 4 -2.53 -31.39 56.01
C PRO A 4 -2.71 -31.47 54.47
N ALA A 5 -3.90 -31.10 53.99
CA ALA A 5 -4.24 -30.99 52.57
C ALA A 5 -3.40 -29.87 51.92
N ALA A 6 -2.78 -30.17 50.78
CA ALA A 6 -2.11 -29.19 49.97
C ALA A 6 -3.13 -28.23 49.35
N SER A 7 -2.99 -26.94 49.62
CA SER A 7 -3.78 -25.89 48.98
C SER A 7 -3.35 -25.78 47.50
N GLU A 8 -4.21 -26.18 46.58
CA GLU A 8 -4.06 -25.87 45.16
C GLU A 8 -4.12 -24.34 44.98
N LYS A 9 -3.02 -23.75 44.49
CA LYS A 9 -3.03 -22.38 43.99
C LYS A 9 -3.85 -22.37 42.69
N PRO A 10 -4.79 -21.43 42.51
CA PRO A 10 -5.51 -21.30 41.26
C PRO A 10 -4.50 -20.98 40.16
N ILE A 11 -4.49 -21.77 39.09
CA ILE A 11 -3.78 -21.50 37.87
C ILE A 11 -4.48 -20.29 37.24
N SER A 12 -3.93 -19.08 37.45
CA SER A 12 -4.39 -17.89 36.78
C SER A 12 -4.04 -18.06 35.29
N GLY A 13 -5.06 -18.27 34.48
CA GLY A 13 -4.91 -18.19 33.00
C GLY A 13 -4.37 -16.81 32.60
N PRO A 14 -3.82 -16.68 31.38
CA PRO A 14 -3.33 -15.40 30.90
C PRO A 14 -4.44 -14.35 31.03
N PRO A 15 -4.11 -13.09 31.38
CA PRO A 15 -5.11 -12.04 31.55
C PRO A 15 -5.93 -11.85 30.28
N ILE A 16 -7.25 -11.79 30.42
CA ILE A 16 -8.17 -11.51 29.31
C ILE A 16 -7.95 -10.05 28.89
N LEU A 17 -7.39 -9.84 27.69
CA LEU A 17 -7.20 -8.50 27.14
C LEU A 17 -8.55 -7.91 26.71
N THR A 18 -8.83 -6.70 27.18
CA THR A 18 -10.02 -5.93 26.77
C THR A 18 -9.60 -4.92 25.71
N PRO A 19 -10.19 -4.95 24.49
CA PRO A 19 -9.83 -4.01 23.44
C PRO A 19 -10.22 -2.58 23.80
N THR A 20 -9.53 -1.60 23.22
CA THR A 20 -9.90 -0.19 23.36
C THR A 20 -11.31 0.04 22.80
N PRO A 21 -12.13 0.85 23.48
CA PRO A 21 -13.52 1.07 23.10
C PRO A 21 -13.67 1.96 21.86
N THR A 22 -14.83 1.90 21.24
CA THR A 22 -15.37 3.00 20.43
C THR A 22 -16.04 3.99 21.38
N ALA A 23 -15.84 5.29 21.17
CA ALA A 23 -16.36 6.32 22.08
C ALA A 23 -17.23 7.34 21.31
N PRO A 24 -18.49 6.95 20.94
CA PRO A 24 -19.31 7.72 20.00
C PRO A 24 -19.79 9.08 20.53
N ASN A 25 -19.92 9.21 21.85
CA ASN A 25 -20.49 10.44 22.47
C ASN A 25 -19.44 11.53 22.79
N ARG A 26 -18.25 11.45 22.22
CA ARG A 26 -17.19 12.44 22.45
C ARG A 26 -17.07 13.40 21.29
N THR A 27 -16.55 14.59 21.57
CA THR A 27 -16.12 15.52 20.53
C THR A 27 -14.72 15.13 20.06
N ILE A 28 -14.54 14.88 18.77
CA ILE A 28 -13.23 14.66 18.18
C ILE A 28 -12.63 15.97 17.69
N ARG A 29 -11.33 16.13 17.86
CA ARG A 29 -10.56 17.16 17.15
C ARG A 29 -10.20 16.64 15.76
N ARG A 30 -10.41 17.44 14.72
CA ARG A 30 -10.35 16.97 13.33
C ARG A 30 -8.96 17.09 12.71
N GLY A 31 -7.94 16.56 13.39
CA GLY A 31 -6.60 16.37 12.81
C GLY A 31 -5.77 17.66 12.66
N ASP A 32 -6.25 18.82 13.09
CA ASP A 32 -5.61 20.15 12.97
C ASP A 32 -4.49 20.37 14.01
N PHE A 33 -3.53 19.47 14.04
CA PHE A 33 -2.36 19.54 14.93
C PHE A 33 -1.12 20.00 14.14
N PRO A 34 -0.18 20.70 14.78
CA PRO A 34 1.07 21.08 14.12
C PRO A 34 1.97 19.88 13.77
N THR A 35 1.94 18.82 14.59
CA THR A 35 2.74 17.59 14.38
C THR A 35 1.97 16.35 14.81
N ILE A 36 2.39 15.20 14.31
CA ILE A 36 1.77 13.91 14.69
C ILE A 36 2.06 13.53 16.17
N ALA A 37 3.16 13.99 16.76
CA ALA A 37 3.43 13.82 18.17
C ALA A 37 2.39 14.57 19.04
N GLN A 38 2.04 15.81 18.66
CA GLN A 38 1.00 16.58 19.34
C GLN A 38 -0.41 15.99 19.13
N ALA A 39 -0.65 15.33 17.98
CA ALA A 39 -1.87 14.56 17.77
C ALA A 39 -1.95 13.38 18.76
N LEU A 40 -0.83 12.68 19.00
CA LEU A 40 -0.77 11.61 20.00
C LEU A 40 -0.94 12.17 21.44
N ASP A 41 -0.34 13.31 21.75
CA ASP A 41 -0.53 13.96 23.06
C ASP A 41 -2.01 14.23 23.34
N TYR A 42 -2.75 14.74 22.33
CA TYR A 42 -4.19 14.98 22.47
C TYR A 42 -5.00 13.68 22.53
N ALA A 43 -4.66 12.69 21.68
CA ALA A 43 -5.34 11.39 21.67
C ALA A 43 -5.13 10.61 22.98
N ALA A 44 -4.04 10.85 23.69
CA ALA A 44 -3.71 10.21 24.96
C ALA A 44 -4.71 10.51 26.09
N ASP A 45 -5.45 11.60 25.98
CA ASP A 45 -6.51 11.95 26.93
C ASP A 45 -7.86 11.28 26.58
N GLN A 46 -7.90 10.49 25.51
CA GLN A 46 -9.09 9.77 25.07
C GLN A 46 -9.01 8.28 25.47
N PRO A 47 -10.16 7.58 25.60
CA PRO A 47 -10.18 6.16 25.96
C PRO A 47 -9.77 5.22 24.84
N THR A 48 -9.48 5.74 23.66
CA THR A 48 -9.18 5.01 22.43
C THR A 48 -7.70 4.60 22.34
N GLY A 49 -7.36 3.79 21.33
CA GLY A 49 -6.00 3.31 21.13
C GLY A 49 -5.92 2.25 20.04
N ILE A 50 -4.86 1.46 20.09
CA ILE A 50 -4.53 0.47 19.07
C ILE A 50 -4.65 -0.93 19.68
N ASN A 51 -5.32 -1.82 18.98
CA ASN A 51 -5.44 -3.24 19.30
C ASN A 51 -4.64 -4.04 18.27
N ILE A 52 -3.73 -4.86 18.72
CA ILE A 52 -2.83 -5.64 17.88
C ILE A 52 -3.27 -7.10 17.94
N HIS A 53 -3.43 -7.70 16.74
CA HIS A 53 -3.88 -9.07 16.59
C HIS A 53 -2.74 -9.98 16.10
N SER A 54 -2.81 -11.26 16.48
CA SER A 54 -1.88 -12.29 16.04
C SER A 54 -2.14 -12.74 14.60
N LEU A 55 -1.25 -13.59 14.06
CA LEU A 55 -1.47 -14.28 12.78
C LEU A 55 -2.72 -15.19 12.78
N ARG A 56 -3.32 -15.45 13.96
CA ARG A 56 -4.57 -16.21 14.10
C ARG A 56 -5.81 -15.31 14.25
N GLY A 57 -5.62 -13.99 14.33
CA GLY A 57 -6.69 -13.01 14.56
C GLY A 57 -7.07 -12.84 16.03
N GLU A 58 -6.25 -13.37 16.97
CA GLU A 58 -6.44 -13.21 18.40
C GLU A 58 -5.88 -11.87 18.86
N LEU A 59 -6.51 -11.19 19.81
CA LEU A 59 -6.00 -9.97 20.40
C LEU A 59 -4.78 -10.30 21.28
N VAL A 60 -3.61 -9.77 20.95
CA VAL A 60 -2.34 -10.07 21.64
C VAL A 60 -1.78 -8.88 22.40
N GLU A 61 -2.10 -7.65 21.99
CA GLU A 61 -1.69 -6.45 22.71
C GLU A 61 -2.76 -5.37 22.59
N VAL A 62 -2.97 -4.64 23.67
CA VAL A 62 -3.81 -3.44 23.72
C VAL A 62 -2.94 -2.26 24.11
N LEU A 63 -2.89 -1.26 23.25
CA LEU A 63 -2.04 -0.09 23.39
C LEU A 63 -2.89 1.19 23.37
N PRO A 64 -3.51 1.58 24.52
CA PRO A 64 -4.19 2.87 24.63
C PRO A 64 -3.25 4.01 24.24
N TYR A 65 -3.73 5.08 23.62
CA TYR A 65 -2.88 6.19 23.18
C TYR A 65 -2.10 6.82 24.34
N ARG A 66 -2.67 6.82 25.55
CA ARG A 66 -1.95 7.26 26.76
C ARG A 66 -0.70 6.42 27.03
N LEU A 67 -0.85 5.09 26.97
CA LEU A 67 0.28 4.18 27.19
C LEU A 67 1.33 4.29 26.06
N LEU A 68 0.88 4.40 24.82
CA LEU A 68 1.78 4.62 23.68
C LEU A 68 2.58 5.92 23.85
N ARG A 69 1.94 7.02 24.23
CA ARG A 69 2.62 8.29 24.50
C ARG A 69 3.69 8.14 25.59
N GLU A 70 3.34 7.55 26.72
CA GLU A 70 4.25 7.36 27.85
C GLU A 70 5.49 6.55 27.44
N GLN A 71 5.26 5.41 26.79
CA GLN A 71 6.33 4.52 26.33
C GLN A 71 7.18 5.14 25.21
N ALA A 72 6.56 5.83 24.25
CA ALA A 72 7.27 6.50 23.18
C ALA A 72 8.15 7.64 23.69
N ARG A 73 7.69 8.44 24.66
CA ARG A 73 8.50 9.50 25.26
C ARG A 73 9.69 8.95 26.05
N ALA A 74 9.51 7.88 26.80
CA ALA A 74 10.59 7.20 27.52
C ALA A 74 11.63 6.62 26.53
N LEU A 75 11.16 6.01 25.44
CA LEU A 75 12.01 5.46 24.40
C LEU A 75 12.75 6.57 23.61
N ALA A 76 12.13 7.73 23.38
CA ALA A 76 12.77 8.89 22.77
C ALA A 76 14.00 9.36 23.56
N GLY A 77 13.90 9.38 24.90
CA GLY A 77 15.06 9.67 25.75
C GLY A 77 16.21 8.67 25.57
N ARG A 78 15.89 7.37 25.37
CA ARG A 78 16.89 6.33 25.08
C ARG A 78 17.53 6.54 23.72
N PHE A 79 16.77 6.96 22.69
CA PHE A 79 17.31 7.28 21.37
C PHE A 79 18.29 8.46 21.41
N LEU A 80 17.94 9.53 22.12
CA LEU A 80 18.83 10.67 22.30
C LEU A 80 20.12 10.29 23.09
N ALA A 81 20.00 9.40 24.08
CA ALA A 81 21.15 8.91 24.84
C ALA A 81 22.13 8.04 24.01
N LEU A 82 21.70 7.48 22.87
CA LEU A 82 22.59 6.85 21.89
C LEU A 82 23.45 7.86 21.12
N GLY A 83 23.16 9.16 21.24
CA GLY A 83 23.81 10.22 20.44
C GLY A 83 23.07 10.57 19.16
N LEU A 84 21.82 10.06 18.98
CA LEU A 84 20.94 10.54 17.92
C LEU A 84 20.52 11.98 18.18
N THR A 85 20.41 12.78 17.14
CA THR A 85 20.07 14.21 17.19
C THR A 85 18.88 14.53 16.29
N PRO A 86 18.10 15.58 16.60
CA PRO A 86 17.00 16.00 15.73
C PRO A 86 17.41 16.11 14.26
N GLY A 87 16.58 15.57 13.38
CA GLY A 87 16.86 15.46 11.93
C GLY A 87 17.60 14.18 11.51
N ASP A 88 18.12 13.37 12.43
CA ASP A 88 18.66 12.04 12.09
C ASP A 88 17.54 11.09 11.64
N ARG A 89 17.92 10.12 10.80
CA ARG A 89 17.01 9.08 10.31
C ARG A 89 17.29 7.77 11.01
N VAL A 90 16.22 7.02 11.26
CA VAL A 90 16.29 5.69 11.89
C VAL A 90 15.51 4.69 11.06
N ALA A 91 16.15 3.61 10.62
CA ALA A 91 15.49 2.53 9.91
C ALA A 91 14.75 1.63 10.92
N ILE A 92 13.47 1.35 10.68
CA ILE A 92 12.65 0.56 11.60
C ILE A 92 11.92 -0.53 10.82
N ALA A 93 12.10 -1.80 11.17
CA ALA A 93 11.31 -2.88 10.60
C ALA A 93 9.83 -2.66 10.93
N ALA A 94 9.01 -2.48 9.89
CA ALA A 94 7.62 -2.08 10.05
C ALA A 94 6.69 -3.29 10.16
N ASP A 95 6.78 -4.00 11.29
CA ASP A 95 5.79 -5.01 11.66
C ASP A 95 4.52 -4.36 12.21
N SER A 96 3.40 -5.10 12.16
CA SER A 96 2.14 -4.68 12.75
C SER A 96 2.12 -5.01 14.25
N ASP A 97 3.11 -4.50 14.99
CA ASP A 97 3.32 -4.77 16.42
C ASP A 97 3.53 -3.49 17.24
N GLY A 98 3.56 -3.64 18.56
CA GLY A 98 3.74 -2.53 19.49
C GLY A 98 5.14 -1.92 19.43
N ASP A 99 6.16 -2.68 19.07
CA ASP A 99 7.54 -2.20 19.02
C ASP A 99 7.75 -1.22 17.87
N PHE A 100 7.19 -1.52 16.69
CA PHE A 100 7.18 -0.56 15.58
C PHE A 100 6.48 0.74 15.98
N LEU A 101 5.30 0.65 16.62
CA LEU A 101 4.53 1.82 17.04
C LEU A 101 5.30 2.67 18.03
N ARG A 102 5.90 2.05 19.04
CA ARG A 102 6.73 2.74 20.05
C ARG A 102 7.93 3.42 19.41
N ALA A 103 8.65 2.72 18.52
CA ALA A 103 9.83 3.26 17.86
C ALA A 103 9.48 4.41 16.90
N PHE A 104 8.37 4.28 16.15
CA PHE A 104 7.90 5.34 15.25
C PHE A 104 7.57 6.61 16.04
N PHE A 105 6.78 6.52 17.09
CA PHE A 105 6.41 7.69 17.89
C PHE A 105 7.56 8.20 18.80
N ALA A 106 8.44 7.33 19.25
CA ALA A 106 9.68 7.75 19.92
C ALA A 106 10.54 8.63 19.00
N SER A 107 10.64 8.25 17.73
CA SER A 107 11.33 9.07 16.72
C SER A 107 10.69 10.44 16.60
N GLN A 108 9.35 10.53 16.57
CA GLN A 108 8.64 11.80 16.50
C GLN A 108 8.94 12.70 17.71
N TYR A 109 8.95 12.14 18.94
CA TYR A 109 9.27 12.90 20.15
C TYR A 109 10.74 13.28 20.25
N ALA A 110 11.64 12.51 19.68
CA ALA A 110 13.07 12.82 19.61
C ALA A 110 13.47 13.74 18.44
N GLY A 111 12.50 14.17 17.61
CA GLY A 111 12.77 14.97 16.40
C GLY A 111 13.49 14.20 15.29
N LEU A 112 13.43 12.86 15.33
CA LEU A 112 14.04 11.98 14.33
C LEU A 112 13.04 11.64 13.22
N ALA A 113 13.56 11.26 12.03
CA ALA A 113 12.73 10.79 10.93
C ALA A 113 12.82 9.26 10.80
N PRO A 114 11.80 8.50 11.21
CA PRO A 114 11.75 7.08 10.97
C PRO A 114 11.63 6.76 9.48
N ALA A 115 12.31 5.70 9.05
CA ALA A 115 12.22 5.11 7.72
C ALA A 115 11.71 3.68 7.87
N PRO A 116 10.39 3.44 7.69
CA PRO A 116 9.80 2.12 7.78
C PRO A 116 10.36 1.16 6.72
N VAL A 117 10.90 0.02 7.15
CA VAL A 117 11.50 -1.00 6.29
C VAL A 117 10.54 -2.18 6.17
N PRO A 118 10.28 -2.70 4.93
CA PRO A 118 9.43 -3.86 4.74
C PRO A 118 9.94 -5.10 5.47
N LEU A 119 9.03 -6.00 5.81
CA LEU A 119 9.37 -7.33 6.33
C LEU A 119 9.84 -8.27 5.20
N PRO A 120 10.54 -9.38 5.52
CA PRO A 120 10.95 -10.36 4.52
C PRO A 120 9.75 -10.91 3.76
N ALA A 121 9.87 -10.98 2.42
CA ALA A 121 8.86 -11.64 1.60
C ALA A 121 8.89 -13.17 1.85
N PRO A 122 7.73 -13.87 1.85
CA PRO A 122 7.65 -15.31 2.15
C PRO A 122 8.55 -16.20 1.28
N PHE A 123 8.86 -15.77 0.06
CA PHE A 123 9.67 -16.52 -0.91
C PHE A 123 10.98 -15.80 -1.26
N GLY A 124 11.33 -14.73 -0.54
CA GLY A 124 12.62 -14.03 -0.66
C GLY A 124 13.70 -14.74 0.16
N GLY A 125 14.88 -14.98 -0.40
CA GLY A 125 16.01 -15.50 0.36
C GLY A 125 16.50 -14.48 1.40
N LYS A 126 17.17 -14.98 2.45
CA LYS A 126 17.74 -14.14 3.52
C LYS A 126 18.70 -13.07 2.94
N GLU A 127 19.59 -13.51 2.06
CA GLU A 127 20.62 -12.65 1.46
C GLU A 127 20.00 -11.49 0.67
N THR A 128 18.96 -11.78 -0.11
CA THR A 128 18.21 -10.76 -0.86
C THR A 128 17.56 -9.74 0.07
N TYR A 129 17.02 -10.19 1.18
CA TYR A 129 16.40 -9.30 2.16
C TYR A 129 17.45 -8.44 2.88
N VAL A 130 18.55 -9.05 3.33
CA VAL A 130 19.67 -8.33 3.97
C VAL A 130 20.21 -7.23 3.06
N GLU A 131 20.44 -7.54 1.78
CA GLU A 131 20.89 -6.55 0.79
C GLU A 131 19.83 -5.45 0.58
N HIS A 132 18.55 -5.80 0.56
CA HIS A 132 17.47 -4.82 0.45
C HIS A 132 17.44 -3.85 1.66
N VAL A 133 17.53 -4.38 2.87
CA VAL A 133 17.61 -3.59 4.11
C VAL A 133 18.83 -2.69 4.10
N ARG A 134 20.00 -3.23 3.70
CA ARG A 134 21.24 -2.44 3.57
C ARG A 134 21.05 -1.24 2.66
N ARG A 135 20.45 -1.43 1.49
CA ARG A 135 20.18 -0.35 0.54
C ARG A 135 19.24 0.71 1.12
N MET A 136 18.23 0.30 1.89
CA MET A 136 17.32 1.25 2.53
C MET A 136 18.01 2.05 3.64
N ILE A 137 18.86 1.42 4.46
CA ILE A 137 19.68 2.09 5.47
C ILE A 137 20.57 3.16 4.81
N LEU A 138 21.23 2.80 3.71
CA LEU A 138 22.09 3.71 2.96
C LEU A 138 21.30 4.85 2.31
N SER A 139 20.18 4.54 1.63
CA SER A 139 19.32 5.54 1.00
C SER A 139 18.73 6.53 2.01
N ALA A 140 18.32 6.06 3.18
CA ALA A 140 17.88 6.91 4.28
C ALA A 140 19.02 7.65 4.96
N ARG A 141 20.29 7.29 4.71
CA ARG A 141 21.44 7.72 5.54
C ARG A 141 21.10 7.56 7.02
N ALA A 142 20.58 6.39 7.39
CA ALA A 142 20.14 6.14 8.75
C ALA A 142 21.32 6.09 9.72
N ARG A 143 21.13 6.60 10.95
CA ARG A 143 22.12 6.61 12.03
C ARG A 143 21.89 5.46 13.01
N ALA A 144 20.70 4.85 13.00
CA ALA A 144 20.40 3.65 13.76
C ALA A 144 19.39 2.78 13.00
N ALA A 145 19.34 1.48 13.34
CA ALA A 145 18.42 0.54 12.75
C ALA A 145 17.79 -0.35 13.83
N PHE A 146 16.45 -0.44 13.83
CA PHE A 146 15.68 -1.18 14.83
C PHE A 146 14.87 -2.29 14.16
N ALA A 147 14.88 -3.48 14.77
CA ALA A 147 14.13 -4.63 14.27
C ALA A 147 13.62 -5.49 15.43
N PRO A 148 12.55 -6.27 15.23
CA PRO A 148 12.15 -7.30 16.19
C PRO A 148 13.31 -8.27 16.46
N PRO A 149 13.36 -8.92 17.64
CA PRO A 149 14.46 -9.84 17.98
C PRO A 149 14.75 -10.92 16.93
N ALA A 150 13.71 -11.42 16.24
CA ALA A 150 13.86 -12.41 15.18
C ALA A 150 14.59 -11.89 13.93
N LEU A 151 14.51 -10.60 13.64
CA LEU A 151 15.14 -9.95 12.48
C LEU A 151 16.42 -9.19 12.85
N ALA A 152 16.68 -8.93 14.12
CA ALA A 152 17.86 -8.19 14.59
C ALA A 152 19.19 -8.73 14.03
N PRO A 153 19.43 -10.06 13.93
CA PRO A 153 20.66 -10.59 13.32
C PRO A 153 20.79 -10.26 11.82
N TRP A 154 19.66 -10.14 11.10
CA TRP A 154 19.67 -9.80 9.67
C TRP A 154 19.92 -8.31 9.46
N PHE A 155 19.41 -7.47 10.37
CA PHE A 155 19.70 -6.03 10.38
C PHE A 155 21.16 -5.78 10.74
N ALA A 156 21.72 -6.51 11.72
CA ALA A 156 23.16 -6.44 12.03
C ALA A 156 24.02 -6.79 10.82
N GLN A 157 23.69 -7.86 10.10
CA GLN A 157 24.39 -8.22 8.85
C GLN A 157 24.23 -7.13 7.78
N ALA A 158 23.05 -6.54 7.61
CA ALA A 158 22.81 -5.44 6.68
C ALA A 158 23.62 -4.19 7.03
N ALA A 159 23.91 -3.98 8.31
CA ALA A 159 24.64 -2.84 8.85
C ALA A 159 26.16 -3.03 8.87
N GLU A 160 26.70 -4.21 8.54
CA GLU A 160 28.14 -4.48 8.54
C GLU A 160 28.93 -3.44 7.72
N GLY A 161 29.92 -2.80 8.38
CA GLY A 161 30.76 -1.76 7.76
C GLY A 161 30.06 -0.41 7.58
N LEU A 162 28.83 -0.20 8.11
CA LEU A 162 28.16 1.10 8.15
C LEU A 162 28.39 1.77 9.52
N ASP A 163 28.48 3.10 9.52
CA ASP A 163 28.63 3.92 10.74
C ASP A 163 27.24 4.17 11.36
N LEU A 164 26.68 3.16 12.07
CA LEU A 164 25.45 3.28 12.83
C LEU A 164 25.76 3.36 14.33
N LEU A 165 25.05 4.23 15.04
CA LEU A 165 25.12 4.34 16.50
C LEU A 165 24.51 3.13 17.20
N PHE A 166 23.54 2.47 16.56
CA PHE A 166 22.91 1.28 17.09
C PHE A 166 22.28 0.42 15.98
N THR A 167 22.32 -0.88 16.17
CA THR A 167 21.57 -1.85 15.37
C THR A 167 21.12 -3.00 16.26
N GLY A 168 19.82 -3.26 16.37
CA GLY A 168 19.30 -4.33 17.24
C GLY A 168 17.82 -4.19 17.55
N ALA A 169 17.37 -4.90 18.57
CA ALA A 169 16.00 -4.80 19.09
C ALA A 169 15.87 -3.65 20.10
N LEU A 170 14.66 -3.13 20.26
CA LEU A 170 14.38 -2.07 21.26
C LEU A 170 14.69 -2.52 22.69
N ALA A 171 14.53 -3.82 22.97
CA ALA A 171 14.83 -4.40 24.28
C ALA A 171 16.33 -4.33 24.63
N ASP A 172 17.20 -4.31 23.61
CA ASP A 172 18.67 -4.28 23.79
C ASP A 172 19.19 -2.87 24.14
N LEU A 173 18.34 -1.85 24.03
CA LEU A 173 18.71 -0.48 24.39
C LEU A 173 18.97 -0.34 25.90
N PRO A 174 20.00 0.40 26.32
CA PRO A 174 20.26 0.64 27.73
C PRO A 174 19.11 1.44 28.39
N ALA A 175 18.86 1.17 29.66
CA ALA A 175 18.00 2.05 30.46
C ALA A 175 18.76 3.37 30.71
N VAL A 176 18.03 4.47 30.66
CA VAL A 176 18.58 5.81 30.88
C VAL A 176 17.63 6.62 31.77
N ASP A 177 18.15 7.59 32.49
CA ASP A 177 17.34 8.57 33.16
C ASP A 177 16.52 9.40 32.16
N PRO A 178 15.35 9.93 32.55
CA PRO A 178 14.55 10.78 31.68
C PRO A 178 15.36 11.93 31.10
N GLN A 179 15.35 12.04 29.76
CA GLN A 179 16.04 13.08 29.03
C GLN A 179 15.05 14.18 28.60
N PRO A 180 15.48 15.46 28.55
CA PRO A 180 14.70 16.50 27.91
C PRO A 180 14.48 16.16 26.43
N LEU A 181 13.24 16.26 25.98
CA LEU A 181 12.90 16.04 24.58
C LEU A 181 12.95 17.38 23.82
N PRO A 182 13.38 17.39 22.55
CA PRO A 182 13.38 18.61 21.74
C PRO A 182 11.94 19.12 21.53
N PRO A 183 11.76 20.40 21.28
CA PRO A 183 10.46 20.94 20.93
C PRO A 183 10.00 20.36 19.58
N PRO A 184 8.68 20.17 19.38
CA PRO A 184 8.13 19.77 18.09
C PRO A 184 8.48 20.78 17.00
N ASP A 185 8.87 20.29 15.80
CA ASP A 185 9.14 21.11 14.63
C ASP A 185 8.09 20.83 13.54
N PRO A 186 7.11 21.71 13.30
CA PRO A 186 6.09 21.53 12.26
C PRO A 186 6.64 21.49 10.84
N GLU A 187 7.80 22.10 10.58
CA GLU A 187 8.46 22.09 9.26
C GLU A 187 9.48 20.96 9.10
N GLY A 188 9.71 20.24 10.20
CA GLY A 188 10.64 19.12 10.26
C GLY A 188 10.21 17.94 9.42
N LEU A 189 11.17 17.10 9.07
CA LEU A 189 10.93 15.82 8.40
C LEU A 189 10.16 14.89 9.37
N CYS A 190 9.00 14.41 8.94
CA CYS A 190 8.20 13.49 9.73
C CYS A 190 8.69 12.05 9.58
N TYR A 191 8.84 11.58 8.35
CA TYR A 191 9.33 10.22 8.04
C TYR A 191 9.81 10.14 6.59
N LEU A 192 10.51 9.05 6.27
CA LEU A 192 10.84 8.68 4.90
C LEU A 192 9.97 7.51 4.46
N GLN A 193 9.17 7.73 3.42
CA GLN A 193 8.40 6.68 2.78
C GLN A 193 9.19 6.12 1.60
N PHE A 194 9.58 4.85 1.65
CA PHE A 194 10.19 4.24 0.49
C PHE A 194 9.15 3.95 -0.58
N SER A 195 9.33 4.56 -1.75
CA SER A 195 8.48 4.28 -2.89
C SER A 195 8.89 2.95 -3.54
N SER A 196 7.89 2.19 -4.00
CA SER A 196 8.10 0.98 -4.79
C SER A 196 8.53 1.26 -6.23
N GLY A 197 9.06 2.46 -6.49
CA GLY A 197 9.36 3.03 -7.79
C GLY A 197 10.13 2.11 -8.74
N SER A 198 10.16 2.51 -10.01
CA SER A 198 10.80 1.78 -11.11
C SER A 198 12.33 1.82 -11.09
N THR A 199 12.91 2.46 -10.11
CA THR A 199 14.36 2.59 -9.97
C THR A 199 14.97 1.30 -9.43
N ARG A 200 16.23 1.08 -9.79
CA ARG A 200 17.02 -0.07 -9.31
C ARG A 200 17.19 -0.09 -7.79
N PHE A 201 17.05 1.07 -7.14
CA PHE A 201 17.22 1.27 -5.70
C PHE A 201 15.95 1.89 -5.10
N PRO A 202 15.60 1.55 -3.83
CA PRO A 202 14.53 2.23 -3.12
C PRO A 202 14.88 3.72 -2.94
N ILE A 203 13.95 4.61 -3.30
CA ILE A 203 14.10 6.04 -3.10
C ILE A 203 13.18 6.44 -1.94
N GLY A 204 13.72 7.19 -0.98
CA GLY A 204 12.97 7.71 0.15
C GLY A 204 12.23 9.00 -0.21
N VAL A 205 10.91 8.98 -0.14
CA VAL A 205 10.06 10.17 -0.24
C VAL A 205 10.10 10.91 1.10
N ALA A 206 10.56 12.14 1.11
CA ALA A 206 10.69 12.96 2.32
C ALA A 206 9.36 13.66 2.64
N VAL A 207 8.63 13.14 3.63
CA VAL A 207 7.36 13.68 4.10
C VAL A 207 7.60 14.56 5.33
N THR A 208 7.18 15.84 5.27
CA THR A 208 7.27 16.76 6.41
C THR A 208 6.07 16.60 7.35
N GLN A 209 6.19 17.13 8.58
CA GLN A 209 5.06 17.19 9.52
C GLN A 209 3.88 17.96 8.90
N ALA A 210 4.15 19.11 8.31
CA ALA A 210 3.13 19.94 7.65
C ALA A 210 2.42 19.18 6.53
N ALA A 211 3.16 18.47 5.66
CA ALA A 211 2.57 17.70 4.57
C ALA A 211 1.71 16.54 5.09
N LEU A 212 2.18 15.82 6.11
CA LEU A 212 1.41 14.77 6.74
C LEU A 212 0.11 15.32 7.32
N MET A 213 0.18 16.35 8.17
CA MET A 213 -1.00 16.89 8.84
C MET A 213 -2.01 17.46 7.84
N ALA A 214 -1.54 18.13 6.77
CA ALA A 214 -2.42 18.61 5.70
C ALA A 214 -3.17 17.46 5.02
N ASN A 215 -2.50 16.34 4.75
CA ASN A 215 -3.15 15.17 4.16
C ASN A 215 -4.16 14.54 5.12
N LEU A 216 -3.80 14.35 6.40
CA LEU A 216 -4.70 13.78 7.40
C LEU A 216 -5.98 14.61 7.57
N VAL A 217 -5.86 15.94 7.63
CA VAL A 217 -7.02 16.85 7.69
C VAL A 217 -7.89 16.73 6.43
N ALA A 218 -7.27 16.70 5.24
CA ALA A 218 -8.01 16.61 3.99
C ALA A 218 -8.72 15.26 3.84
N VAL A 219 -8.05 14.17 4.19
CA VAL A 219 -8.60 12.79 4.09
C VAL A 219 -9.68 12.55 5.14
N GLY A 220 -9.43 12.83 6.41
CA GLY A 220 -10.38 12.51 7.48
C GLY A 220 -11.48 13.56 7.69
N GLY A 221 -11.31 14.77 7.14
CA GLY A 221 -12.24 15.88 7.29
C GLY A 221 -13.55 15.74 6.54
N PRO A 222 -14.45 16.73 6.64
CA PRO A 222 -15.80 16.67 6.03
C PRO A 222 -15.80 16.56 4.50
N GLY A 223 -14.76 17.08 3.83
CA GLY A 223 -14.58 16.98 2.37
C GLY A 223 -13.87 15.68 1.93
N GLY A 224 -13.50 14.82 2.88
CA GLY A 224 -12.89 13.53 2.66
C GLY A 224 -13.78 12.39 3.21
N LEU A 225 -13.25 11.59 4.15
CA LEU A 225 -13.96 10.46 4.74
C LEU A 225 -15.04 10.87 5.76
N GLY A 226 -15.12 12.16 6.14
CA GLY A 226 -16.06 12.63 7.13
C GLY A 226 -16.01 11.80 8.41
N VAL A 227 -14.81 11.64 8.97
CA VAL A 227 -14.61 10.80 10.15
C VAL A 227 -15.41 11.28 11.35
N GLU A 228 -16.06 10.35 12.04
CA GLU A 228 -16.91 10.59 13.20
C GLU A 228 -16.38 9.86 14.45
N ALA A 229 -16.82 10.31 15.64
CA ALA A 229 -16.40 9.70 16.91
C ALA A 229 -16.83 8.24 17.06
N ALA A 230 -17.88 7.84 16.35
CA ALA A 230 -18.39 6.46 16.33
C ALA A 230 -17.57 5.52 15.42
N ASP A 231 -16.67 6.07 14.62
CA ASP A 231 -15.88 5.26 13.69
C ASP A 231 -14.83 4.41 14.41
N ARG A 232 -14.52 3.31 13.77
CA ARG A 232 -13.49 2.37 14.16
C ARG A 232 -12.79 1.83 12.92
N THR A 233 -11.46 1.86 12.95
CA THR A 233 -10.64 1.40 11.84
C THR A 233 -10.22 -0.05 12.04
N VAL A 234 -10.32 -0.86 10.99
CA VAL A 234 -9.76 -2.22 10.92
C VAL A 234 -8.81 -2.27 9.73
N SER A 235 -7.56 -2.70 9.94
CA SER A 235 -6.56 -2.73 8.88
C SER A 235 -5.67 -3.96 8.94
N TRP A 236 -5.41 -4.55 7.76
CA TRP A 236 -4.38 -5.57 7.55
C TRP A 236 -3.24 -5.05 6.65
N LEU A 237 -3.32 -3.77 6.25
CA LEU A 237 -2.33 -3.16 5.37
C LEU A 237 -0.99 -3.00 6.08
N PRO A 238 0.12 -3.22 5.36
CA PRO A 238 1.45 -3.13 5.95
C PRO A 238 1.80 -1.70 6.34
N LEU A 239 2.47 -1.53 7.48
CA LEU A 239 2.83 -0.21 8.02
C LEU A 239 4.08 0.42 7.36
N TYR A 240 4.75 -0.30 6.45
CA TYR A 240 5.76 0.28 5.56
C TYR A 240 5.18 0.87 4.27
N HIS A 241 3.86 0.82 4.11
CA HIS A 241 3.14 1.40 2.97
C HIS A 241 2.29 2.58 3.45
N ASP A 242 2.22 3.66 2.66
CA ASP A 242 1.48 4.88 2.96
C ASP A 242 0.00 4.62 3.31
N MET A 243 -0.68 3.74 2.58
CA MET A 243 -2.09 3.43 2.83
C MET A 243 -2.29 2.77 4.21
N GLY A 244 -1.37 1.89 4.66
CA GLY A 244 -1.42 1.29 6.00
C GLY A 244 -1.00 2.27 7.09
N LEU A 245 0.15 2.92 6.90
CA LEU A 245 0.71 3.84 7.90
C LEU A 245 -0.12 5.12 7.99
N VAL A 246 -0.25 5.86 6.89
CA VAL A 246 -0.91 7.18 6.92
C VAL A 246 -2.42 7.02 6.94
N GLY A 247 -2.98 6.23 6.00
CA GLY A 247 -4.42 6.12 5.83
C GLY A 247 -5.13 5.44 6.99
N MET A 248 -4.57 4.34 7.50
CA MET A 248 -5.26 3.55 8.53
C MET A 248 -4.78 3.89 9.95
N LEU A 249 -3.47 4.00 10.17
CA LEU A 249 -2.94 4.21 11.51
C LEU A 249 -2.92 5.70 11.91
N LEU A 250 -2.18 6.54 11.16
CA LEU A 250 -1.96 7.94 11.55
C LEU A 250 -3.23 8.79 11.40
N ASN A 251 -4.06 8.52 10.37
CA ASN A 251 -5.35 9.20 10.24
C ASN A 251 -6.27 8.88 11.42
N SER A 252 -6.38 7.60 11.79
CA SER A 252 -7.19 7.19 12.93
C SER A 252 -6.71 7.83 14.25
N LEU A 253 -5.41 7.88 14.48
CA LEU A 253 -4.83 8.55 15.64
C LEU A 253 -5.14 10.06 15.64
N ALA A 254 -4.95 10.74 14.52
CA ALA A 254 -5.21 12.18 14.39
C ALA A 254 -6.69 12.53 14.64
N PHE A 255 -7.59 11.59 14.36
CA PHE A 255 -9.03 11.70 14.68
C PHE A 255 -9.42 10.95 15.97
N GLN A 256 -8.44 10.51 16.75
CA GLN A 256 -8.60 9.83 18.04
C GLN A 256 -9.49 8.58 17.99
N LEU A 257 -9.49 7.84 16.89
CA LEU A 257 -10.25 6.59 16.73
C LEU A 257 -9.52 5.39 17.32
N SER A 258 -10.27 4.35 17.67
CA SER A 258 -9.66 3.05 17.93
C SER A 258 -9.33 2.32 16.63
N VAL A 259 -8.19 1.63 16.62
CA VAL A 259 -7.66 0.88 15.46
C VAL A 259 -7.45 -0.57 15.85
N ASP A 260 -7.87 -1.50 15.00
CA ASP A 260 -7.55 -2.91 15.07
C ASP A 260 -6.57 -3.28 13.93
N LEU A 261 -5.34 -3.66 14.28
CA LEU A 261 -4.29 -4.03 13.34
C LEU A 261 -4.19 -5.56 13.24
N LEU A 262 -4.43 -6.08 12.04
CA LEU A 262 -4.21 -7.48 11.69
C LEU A 262 -2.92 -7.58 10.86
N PRO A 263 -1.97 -8.45 11.18
CA PRO A 263 -0.76 -8.62 10.35
C PRO A 263 -1.12 -8.98 8.90
N THR A 264 -0.42 -8.39 7.92
CA THR A 264 -0.63 -8.68 6.50
C THR A 264 -0.54 -10.18 6.19
N GLY A 265 0.38 -10.89 6.83
CA GLY A 265 0.52 -12.35 6.70
C GLY A 265 -0.69 -13.14 7.19
N ALA A 266 -1.46 -12.62 8.16
CA ALA A 266 -2.71 -13.23 8.61
C ALA A 266 -3.79 -13.14 7.52
N PHE A 267 -3.94 -11.96 6.93
CA PHE A 267 -4.86 -11.73 5.81
C PHE A 267 -4.53 -12.61 4.60
N VAL A 268 -3.27 -12.63 4.15
CA VAL A 268 -2.86 -13.42 2.98
C VAL A 268 -3.15 -14.92 3.16
N ARG A 269 -2.95 -15.46 4.35
CA ARG A 269 -3.21 -16.87 4.67
C ARG A 269 -4.70 -17.17 4.81
N ARG A 270 -5.45 -16.29 5.49
CA ARG A 270 -6.88 -16.44 5.81
C ARG A 270 -7.61 -15.10 5.66
N PRO A 271 -8.01 -14.71 4.44
CA PRO A 271 -8.65 -13.41 4.19
C PRO A 271 -9.93 -13.17 5.00
N GLY A 272 -10.64 -14.24 5.35
CA GLY A 272 -11.84 -14.16 6.19
C GLY A 272 -11.59 -13.56 7.59
N LEU A 273 -10.35 -13.62 8.12
CA LEU A 273 -10.02 -12.95 9.39
C LEU A 273 -10.23 -11.44 9.35
N TRP A 274 -10.05 -10.80 8.21
CA TRP A 274 -10.32 -9.38 8.03
C TRP A 274 -11.79 -9.06 8.24
N LEU A 275 -12.67 -9.82 7.58
CA LEU A 275 -14.12 -9.63 7.66
C LEU A 275 -14.67 -10.00 9.05
N ASP A 276 -14.15 -11.07 9.63
CA ASP A 276 -14.47 -11.48 10.99
C ASP A 276 -14.07 -10.40 12.02
N LEU A 277 -12.92 -9.75 11.82
CA LEU A 277 -12.48 -8.67 12.68
C LEU A 277 -13.35 -7.41 12.51
N ILE A 278 -13.75 -7.04 11.28
CA ILE A 278 -14.71 -5.97 11.01
C ILE A 278 -16.02 -6.26 11.74
N SER A 279 -16.57 -7.46 11.57
CA SER A 279 -17.83 -7.90 12.20
C SER A 279 -17.74 -7.82 13.74
N ARG A 280 -16.76 -8.49 14.34
CA ARG A 280 -16.60 -8.55 15.81
C ARG A 280 -16.30 -7.20 16.47
N ARG A 281 -15.71 -6.26 15.73
CA ARG A 281 -15.32 -4.94 16.24
C ARG A 281 -16.25 -3.82 15.83
N ALA A 282 -17.30 -4.11 15.06
CA ALA A 282 -18.14 -3.11 14.41
C ALA A 282 -17.26 -2.08 13.66
N GLY A 283 -16.32 -2.58 12.87
CA GLY A 283 -15.40 -1.75 12.08
C GLY A 283 -16.14 -0.97 11.02
N SER A 284 -15.95 0.34 10.99
CA SER A 284 -16.67 1.22 10.04
C SER A 284 -15.80 1.71 8.88
N ILE A 285 -14.47 1.68 9.05
CA ILE A 285 -13.50 2.13 8.06
C ILE A 285 -12.46 1.03 7.84
N SER A 286 -12.31 0.59 6.59
CA SER A 286 -11.24 -0.31 6.20
C SER A 286 -10.92 -0.14 4.71
N TYR A 287 -9.64 -0.19 4.35
CA TYR A 287 -9.16 -0.02 2.99
C TYR A 287 -8.44 -1.27 2.50
N ALA A 288 -8.55 -1.54 1.20
CA ALA A 288 -7.74 -2.56 0.53
C ALA A 288 -7.58 -2.23 -0.96
N PRO A 289 -6.52 -2.70 -1.63
CA PRO A 289 -6.50 -2.80 -3.08
C PRO A 289 -7.56 -3.78 -3.60
N THR A 290 -7.93 -3.69 -4.87
CA THR A 290 -8.93 -4.58 -5.48
C THR A 290 -8.66 -6.06 -5.21
N PHE A 291 -7.38 -6.49 -5.24
CA PHE A 291 -7.03 -7.89 -4.97
C PHE A 291 -7.41 -8.36 -3.57
N GLY A 292 -7.45 -7.46 -2.60
CA GLY A 292 -7.84 -7.79 -1.22
C GLY A 292 -9.30 -8.21 -1.13
N TYR A 293 -10.19 -7.48 -1.79
CA TYR A 293 -11.60 -7.82 -1.91
C TYR A 293 -11.82 -9.10 -2.71
N ASP A 294 -11.11 -9.25 -3.85
CA ASP A 294 -11.17 -10.45 -4.69
C ASP A 294 -10.73 -11.71 -3.92
N LEU A 295 -9.61 -11.61 -3.19
CA LEU A 295 -9.09 -12.72 -2.38
C LEU A 295 -10.06 -13.11 -1.27
N ALA A 296 -10.65 -12.14 -0.59
CA ALA A 296 -11.67 -12.38 0.43
C ALA A 296 -12.92 -13.06 -0.16
N ALA A 297 -13.42 -12.59 -1.31
CA ALA A 297 -14.58 -13.19 -1.96
C ALA A 297 -14.35 -14.65 -2.41
N ARG A 298 -13.15 -14.95 -2.94
CA ARG A 298 -12.82 -16.30 -3.45
C ARG A 298 -12.53 -17.33 -2.36
N ARG A 299 -12.03 -16.91 -1.19
CA ARG A 299 -11.55 -17.83 -0.14
C ARG A 299 -12.45 -17.95 1.07
N SER A 300 -13.52 -17.15 1.16
CA SER A 300 -14.50 -17.26 2.23
C SER A 300 -15.62 -18.22 1.81
N GLY A 301 -15.73 -19.33 2.51
CA GLY A 301 -16.79 -20.34 2.26
C GLY A 301 -18.15 -19.90 2.82
N ALA A 302 -19.23 -20.49 2.31
CA ALA A 302 -20.60 -20.22 2.73
C ALA A 302 -20.86 -20.39 4.25
N ALA A 303 -20.11 -21.27 4.93
CA ALA A 303 -20.21 -21.47 6.38
C ALA A 303 -19.74 -20.25 7.19
N THR A 304 -18.88 -19.39 6.63
CA THR A 304 -18.37 -18.19 7.31
C THR A 304 -19.37 -17.03 7.24
N LEU A 305 -20.30 -17.03 6.29
CA LEU A 305 -21.24 -15.93 6.05
C LEU A 305 -22.34 -15.81 7.11
N ALA A 306 -22.73 -16.94 7.73
CA ALA A 306 -23.86 -16.96 8.67
C ALA A 306 -23.60 -16.18 9.97
N ASP A 307 -22.32 -16.03 10.35
CA ASP A 307 -21.90 -15.41 11.60
C ASP A 307 -21.32 -13.98 11.41
N LEU A 308 -21.29 -13.48 10.15
CA LEU A 308 -20.76 -12.15 9.85
C LEU A 308 -21.85 -11.08 9.86
N ASP A 309 -21.55 -9.94 10.48
CA ASP A 309 -22.30 -8.69 10.35
C ASP A 309 -21.36 -7.58 9.85
N LEU A 310 -21.52 -7.20 8.59
CA LEU A 310 -20.74 -6.14 7.93
C LEU A 310 -21.53 -4.84 7.78
N SER A 311 -22.68 -4.71 8.42
CA SER A 311 -23.57 -3.54 8.33
C SER A 311 -22.94 -2.26 8.90
N SER A 312 -21.96 -2.39 9.80
CA SER A 312 -21.20 -1.26 10.35
C SER A 312 -20.19 -0.65 9.37
N TRP A 313 -19.82 -1.38 8.31
CA TRP A 313 -18.75 -0.99 7.40
C TRP A 313 -19.22 0.07 6.39
N ARG A 314 -19.11 1.36 6.77
CA ARG A 314 -19.58 2.48 5.96
C ARG A 314 -18.58 3.00 4.92
N ILE A 315 -17.26 2.72 5.10
CA ILE A 315 -16.19 3.09 4.19
C ILE A 315 -15.36 1.85 3.86
N ALA A 316 -15.66 1.25 2.72
CA ALA A 316 -14.90 0.18 2.10
C ALA A 316 -13.97 0.80 1.05
N GLY A 317 -12.83 1.30 1.52
CA GLY A 317 -11.93 2.10 0.71
C GLY A 317 -11.13 1.29 -0.31
N LEU A 318 -10.91 1.90 -1.47
CA LEU A 318 -10.23 1.32 -2.62
C LEU A 318 -9.07 2.23 -3.05
N GLY A 319 -7.89 1.67 -3.25
CA GLY A 319 -6.75 2.43 -3.73
C GLY A 319 -5.47 1.61 -3.82
N GLY A 320 -4.39 2.31 -4.11
CA GLY A 320 -3.06 1.73 -4.15
C GLY A 320 -2.74 0.94 -5.42
N ASP A 321 -3.71 0.58 -6.25
CA ASP A 321 -3.55 -0.09 -7.54
C ASP A 321 -4.71 0.28 -8.47
N MET A 322 -4.65 -0.16 -9.75
CA MET A 322 -5.76 0.00 -10.67
C MET A 322 -7.01 -0.68 -10.12
N ILE A 323 -8.10 0.08 -10.02
CA ILE A 323 -9.35 -0.42 -9.46
C ILE A 323 -10.15 -1.11 -10.56
N ARG A 324 -10.51 -2.39 -10.35
CA ARG A 324 -11.33 -3.19 -11.26
C ARG A 324 -12.74 -3.35 -10.70
N PRO A 325 -13.78 -3.02 -11.45
CA PRO A 325 -15.17 -3.07 -10.95
C PRO A 325 -15.70 -4.50 -10.75
N GLU A 326 -15.32 -5.47 -11.61
CA GLU A 326 -15.88 -6.81 -11.57
C GLU A 326 -15.61 -7.56 -10.25
N PRO A 327 -14.35 -7.64 -9.73
CA PRO A 327 -14.08 -8.31 -8.46
C PRO A 327 -14.82 -7.65 -7.28
N LEU A 328 -15.02 -6.32 -7.34
CA LEU A 328 -15.71 -5.58 -6.30
C LEU A 328 -17.23 -5.85 -6.32
N ARG A 329 -17.82 -5.93 -7.51
CA ARG A 329 -19.23 -6.36 -7.64
C ARG A 329 -19.44 -7.79 -7.16
N ALA A 330 -18.49 -8.69 -7.48
CA ALA A 330 -18.52 -10.08 -6.99
C ALA A 330 -18.41 -10.13 -5.45
N PHE A 331 -17.53 -9.33 -4.85
CA PHE A 331 -17.42 -9.19 -3.40
C PHE A 331 -18.74 -8.68 -2.79
N ALA A 332 -19.30 -7.59 -3.33
CA ALA A 332 -20.55 -7.04 -2.82
C ALA A 332 -21.71 -8.05 -2.88
N ALA A 333 -21.83 -8.78 -3.98
CA ALA A 333 -22.84 -9.84 -4.13
C ALA A 333 -22.63 -10.98 -3.12
N ALA A 334 -21.39 -11.41 -2.90
CA ALA A 334 -21.06 -12.47 -1.97
C ALA A 334 -21.38 -12.11 -0.51
N TYR A 335 -21.18 -10.84 -0.12
CA TYR A 335 -21.35 -10.39 1.27
C TYR A 335 -22.61 -9.56 1.54
N ALA A 336 -23.51 -9.39 0.55
CA ALA A 336 -24.82 -8.80 0.77
C ALA A 336 -25.63 -9.52 1.86
N PRO A 337 -25.63 -10.88 1.96
CA PRO A 337 -26.32 -11.58 3.04
C PRO A 337 -25.76 -11.27 4.45
N ALA A 338 -24.49 -10.88 4.54
CA ALA A 338 -23.83 -10.44 5.78
C ALA A 338 -24.01 -8.93 6.06
N GLY A 339 -24.89 -8.24 5.33
CA GLY A 339 -25.19 -6.82 5.55
C GLY A 339 -24.20 -5.84 4.89
N PHE A 340 -23.30 -6.31 4.02
CA PHE A 340 -22.40 -5.40 3.28
C PHE A 340 -23.20 -4.53 2.30
N ASP A 341 -23.09 -3.22 2.44
CA ASP A 341 -23.69 -2.25 1.52
C ASP A 341 -22.71 -1.85 0.42
N PRO A 342 -22.97 -2.14 -0.87
CA PRO A 342 -22.06 -1.75 -1.96
C PRO A 342 -21.86 -0.23 -2.07
N ARG A 343 -22.73 0.59 -1.49
CA ARG A 343 -22.55 2.04 -1.41
C ARG A 343 -21.39 2.45 -0.50
N ALA A 344 -20.90 1.55 0.34
CA ALA A 344 -19.70 1.78 1.16
C ALA A 344 -18.40 1.86 0.34
N PHE A 345 -18.37 1.34 -0.88
CA PHE A 345 -17.18 1.46 -1.71
C PHE A 345 -16.81 2.92 -1.95
N THR A 346 -15.56 3.24 -1.64
CA THR A 346 -15.00 4.60 -1.77
C THR A 346 -13.68 4.51 -2.52
N ALA A 347 -13.68 4.89 -3.79
CA ALA A 347 -12.48 4.90 -4.62
C ALA A 347 -11.59 6.10 -4.28
N SER A 348 -10.27 5.89 -4.29
CA SER A 348 -9.28 6.93 -4.05
C SER A 348 -8.11 6.81 -5.01
N TYR A 349 -7.46 7.94 -5.27
CA TYR A 349 -6.20 8.00 -5.98
C TYR A 349 -5.20 8.79 -5.15
N GLY A 350 -3.95 8.33 -5.16
CA GLY A 350 -2.86 8.98 -4.46
C GLY A 350 -1.56 8.19 -4.55
N MET A 351 -0.53 8.70 -3.88
CA MET A 351 0.82 8.16 -3.94
C MET A 351 1.67 8.70 -2.78
N ALA A 352 2.77 8.04 -2.49
CA ALA A 352 3.68 8.43 -1.41
C ALA A 352 4.22 9.86 -1.57
N GLU A 353 4.46 10.29 -2.81
CA GLU A 353 4.92 11.64 -3.17
C GLU A 353 3.89 12.74 -2.83
N ALA A 354 2.64 12.35 -2.61
CA ALA A 354 1.58 13.23 -2.09
C ALA A 354 1.20 12.88 -0.63
N THR A 355 2.10 12.24 0.10
CA THR A 355 1.91 11.68 1.44
C THR A 355 0.97 10.47 1.44
N LEU A 356 -0.23 10.57 0.85
CA LEU A 356 -1.16 9.46 0.64
C LEU A 356 -2.16 9.79 -0.47
N ALA A 357 -3.29 10.41 -0.13
CA ALA A 357 -4.40 10.61 -1.04
C ALA A 357 -4.39 12.00 -1.68
N LEU A 358 -4.78 12.04 -2.94
CA LEU A 358 -5.03 13.26 -3.72
C LEU A 358 -6.50 13.45 -4.02
N THR A 359 -7.25 12.34 -4.19
CA THR A 359 -8.68 12.35 -4.49
C THR A 359 -9.44 11.28 -3.73
N LEU A 360 -10.74 11.52 -3.54
CA LEU A 360 -11.70 10.56 -3.01
C LEU A 360 -13.03 10.67 -3.77
N SER A 361 -13.64 9.53 -4.07
CA SER A 361 -15.00 9.49 -4.61
C SER A 361 -16.03 9.89 -3.54
N PRO A 362 -17.19 10.44 -3.93
CA PRO A 362 -18.24 10.81 -3.00
C PRO A 362 -18.70 9.63 -2.15
N LEU A 363 -18.81 9.84 -0.84
CA LEU A 363 -19.24 8.81 0.11
C LEU A 363 -20.68 8.37 -0.13
N GLY A 364 -20.96 7.09 0.11
CA GLY A 364 -22.31 6.52 0.05
C GLY A 364 -22.88 6.37 -1.37
N GLN A 365 -22.07 6.56 -2.40
CA GLN A 365 -22.47 6.40 -3.80
C GLN A 365 -21.96 5.08 -4.43
N GLY A 366 -21.07 4.38 -3.74
CA GLY A 366 -20.47 3.14 -4.25
C GLY A 366 -19.53 3.37 -5.44
N LEU A 367 -19.47 2.38 -6.32
CA LEU A 367 -18.60 2.44 -7.49
C LEU A 367 -19.22 3.33 -8.57
N LEU A 368 -18.64 4.48 -8.80
CA LEU A 368 -18.95 5.33 -9.96
C LEU A 368 -18.04 4.92 -11.12
N THR A 369 -18.63 4.67 -12.28
CA THR A 369 -17.88 4.15 -13.44
C THR A 369 -18.14 4.96 -14.70
N ASP A 370 -17.14 4.95 -15.60
CA ASP A 370 -17.26 5.45 -16.97
C ASP A 370 -16.92 4.35 -17.95
N LEU A 371 -17.75 4.22 -18.97
CA LEU A 371 -17.54 3.25 -20.06
C LEU A 371 -16.96 3.97 -21.27
N ALA A 372 -15.78 3.56 -21.73
CA ALA A 372 -15.07 4.15 -22.85
C ALA A 372 -14.96 3.19 -24.05
N ASP A 373 -15.01 3.77 -25.26
CA ASP A 373 -14.68 3.10 -26.51
C ASP A 373 -13.17 2.93 -26.61
N VAL A 374 -12.71 1.66 -26.67
CA VAL A 374 -11.28 1.33 -26.63
C VAL A 374 -10.55 1.79 -27.88
N ASP A 375 -11.18 1.76 -29.05
CA ASP A 375 -10.52 2.16 -30.29
C ASP A 375 -10.24 3.67 -30.33
N ASN A 376 -11.16 4.50 -29.82
CA ASN A 376 -10.93 5.93 -29.65
C ASN A 376 -9.87 6.20 -28.57
N LEU A 377 -9.91 5.45 -27.48
CA LEU A 377 -8.95 5.58 -26.38
C LEU A 377 -7.52 5.28 -26.85
N GLU A 378 -7.31 4.16 -27.53
CA GLU A 378 -6.00 3.71 -27.99
C GLU A 378 -5.41 4.56 -29.12
N ARG A 379 -6.25 5.00 -30.08
CA ARG A 379 -5.78 5.70 -31.27
C ARG A 379 -5.75 7.21 -31.17
N ARG A 380 -6.60 7.80 -30.31
CA ARG A 380 -6.82 9.25 -30.23
C ARG A 380 -6.60 9.82 -28.83
N GLY A 381 -6.32 8.99 -27.84
CA GLY A 381 -6.28 9.41 -26.44
C GLY A 381 -7.61 10.02 -25.97
N LEU A 382 -8.75 9.55 -26.53
CA LEU A 382 -10.07 10.06 -26.22
C LEU A 382 -10.95 8.95 -25.61
N ALA A 383 -11.30 9.11 -24.34
CA ALA A 383 -12.24 8.24 -23.64
C ALA A 383 -13.69 8.53 -24.06
N ALA A 384 -13.97 8.39 -25.36
CA ALA A 384 -15.30 8.62 -25.91
C ALA A 384 -16.30 7.59 -25.35
N ALA A 385 -17.53 8.03 -25.07
CA ALA A 385 -18.60 7.09 -24.73
C ALA A 385 -18.82 6.10 -25.89
N PRO A 386 -19.00 4.79 -25.63
CA PRO A 386 -19.17 3.81 -26.67
C PRO A 386 -20.52 3.98 -27.38
N THR A 387 -20.51 3.71 -28.67
CA THR A 387 -21.71 3.65 -29.52
C THR A 387 -22.15 2.19 -29.70
N ARG A 388 -23.24 1.98 -30.44
CA ARG A 388 -23.67 0.61 -30.85
C ARG A 388 -22.62 -0.09 -31.72
N ALA A 389 -21.81 0.68 -32.46
CA ALA A 389 -20.77 0.16 -33.34
C ALA A 389 -19.44 -0.12 -32.62
N SER A 390 -19.28 0.28 -31.38
CA SER A 390 -18.07 0.06 -30.58
C SER A 390 -17.91 -1.43 -30.27
N ALA A 391 -16.92 -2.05 -30.94
CA ALA A 391 -16.63 -3.49 -30.79
C ALA A 391 -15.96 -3.80 -29.44
N ARG A 392 -15.11 -2.88 -28.94
CA ARG A 392 -14.38 -3.02 -27.68
C ARG A 392 -14.73 -1.88 -26.74
N ARG A 393 -14.99 -2.25 -25.46
CA ARG A 393 -15.36 -1.31 -24.41
C ARG A 393 -14.55 -1.57 -23.17
N ARG A 394 -14.17 -0.52 -22.46
CA ARG A 394 -13.47 -0.60 -21.17
C ARG A 394 -14.19 0.23 -20.14
N GLU A 395 -14.42 -0.37 -18.98
CA GLU A 395 -15.00 0.30 -17.84
C GLU A 395 -13.89 0.78 -16.89
N PHE A 396 -13.97 2.04 -16.51
CA PHE A 396 -13.05 2.68 -15.58
C PHE A 396 -13.80 3.12 -14.31
N ILE A 397 -13.10 3.13 -13.19
CA ILE A 397 -13.61 3.71 -11.94
C ILE A 397 -13.26 5.20 -11.89
N LEU A 398 -14.23 6.03 -11.50
CA LEU A 398 -14.00 7.41 -11.14
C LEU A 398 -13.40 7.45 -9.74
N CYS A 399 -12.19 7.99 -9.62
CA CYS A 399 -11.45 8.06 -8.35
C CYS A 399 -11.72 9.35 -7.56
N GLY A 400 -12.79 10.06 -7.92
CA GLY A 400 -13.28 11.22 -7.21
C GLY A 400 -12.61 12.54 -7.57
N GLU A 401 -12.98 13.58 -6.82
CA GLU A 401 -12.46 14.93 -6.97
C GLU A 401 -11.23 15.16 -6.10
N ALA A 402 -10.47 16.21 -6.42
CA ALA A 402 -9.32 16.61 -5.61
C ALA A 402 -9.74 16.95 -4.17
N LEU A 403 -8.98 16.43 -3.21
CA LEU A 403 -9.17 16.76 -1.80
C LEU A 403 -9.03 18.26 -1.53
N VAL A 404 -9.63 18.73 -0.45
CA VAL A 404 -9.57 20.14 -0.05
C VAL A 404 -8.11 20.62 0.02
N GLY A 405 -7.84 21.76 -0.62
CA GLY A 405 -6.50 22.34 -0.72
C GLY A 405 -5.61 21.74 -1.82
N HIS A 406 -6.08 20.72 -2.52
CA HIS A 406 -5.35 20.07 -3.62
C HIS A 406 -5.95 20.44 -4.98
N ARG A 407 -5.14 20.30 -6.02
CA ARG A 407 -5.53 20.47 -7.42
C ARG A 407 -4.98 19.32 -8.24
N ILE A 408 -5.77 18.85 -9.20
CA ILE A 408 -5.36 17.85 -10.18
C ILE A 408 -5.63 18.41 -11.58
N GLU A 409 -4.66 18.22 -12.46
CA GLU A 409 -4.77 18.57 -13.86
C GLU A 409 -4.31 17.39 -14.73
N VAL A 410 -4.97 17.21 -15.86
CA VAL A 410 -4.51 16.34 -16.92
C VAL A 410 -3.93 17.21 -18.02
N ARG A 411 -2.67 16.97 -18.40
CA ARG A 411 -1.94 17.79 -19.36
C ARG A 411 -1.45 16.95 -20.54
N ASP A 412 -1.32 17.59 -21.68
CA ASP A 412 -0.68 17.00 -22.86
C ASP A 412 0.86 17.08 -22.78
N GLU A 413 1.54 16.62 -23.83
CA GLU A 413 3.00 16.63 -23.92
C GLU A 413 3.61 18.04 -23.96
N THR A 414 2.82 19.06 -24.30
CA THR A 414 3.26 20.48 -24.29
C THR A 414 3.07 21.12 -22.91
N GLY A 415 2.43 20.42 -21.96
CA GLY A 415 2.07 20.94 -20.65
C GLY A 415 0.72 21.67 -20.63
N ALA A 416 0.00 21.73 -21.73
CA ALA A 416 -1.31 22.37 -21.78
C ALA A 416 -2.38 21.50 -21.10
N ARG A 417 -3.25 22.14 -20.31
CA ARG A 417 -4.37 21.45 -19.64
C ARG A 417 -5.35 20.91 -20.66
N LEU A 418 -5.72 19.64 -20.51
CA LEU A 418 -6.72 18.97 -21.32
C LEU A 418 -8.13 19.11 -20.70
N GLY A 419 -9.14 19.11 -21.58
CA GLY A 419 -10.53 19.01 -21.17
C GLY A 419 -10.95 17.59 -20.87
N ASP A 420 -12.21 17.43 -20.45
CA ASP A 420 -12.79 16.15 -20.10
C ASP A 420 -12.63 15.09 -21.20
N ARG A 421 -12.47 13.83 -20.76
CA ARG A 421 -12.32 12.63 -21.60
C ARG A 421 -11.05 12.58 -22.46
N ARG A 422 -10.16 13.56 -22.37
CA ARG A 422 -8.88 13.54 -23.03
C ARG A 422 -7.82 12.96 -22.13
N VAL A 423 -7.20 11.86 -22.57
CA VAL A 423 -6.13 11.19 -21.83
C VAL A 423 -4.84 11.98 -21.95
N GLY A 424 -4.22 12.24 -20.83
CA GLY A 424 -2.93 12.90 -20.72
C GLY A 424 -2.24 12.53 -19.43
N ARG A 425 -1.15 13.22 -19.15
CA ARG A 425 -0.37 13.04 -17.93
C ARG A 425 -1.03 13.75 -16.77
N ILE A 426 -1.09 13.07 -15.62
CA ILE A 426 -1.72 13.61 -14.41
C ILE A 426 -0.69 14.39 -13.61
N PHE A 427 -1.05 15.63 -13.27
CA PHE A 427 -0.29 16.50 -12.40
C PHE A 427 -1.10 16.83 -11.15
N ALA A 428 -0.42 16.92 -10.01
CA ALA A 428 -1.03 17.26 -8.74
C ALA A 428 -0.31 18.42 -8.07
N SER A 429 -1.05 19.26 -7.34
CA SER A 429 -0.50 20.34 -6.51
C SER A 429 -1.29 20.44 -5.23
N GLY A 430 -0.62 20.72 -4.11
CA GLY A 430 -1.29 20.85 -2.81
C GLY A 430 -0.31 20.80 -1.63
N PRO A 431 -0.82 21.02 -0.42
CA PRO A 431 0.01 21.16 0.78
C PRO A 431 0.59 19.83 1.28
N SER A 432 0.13 18.68 0.78
CA SER A 432 0.59 17.35 1.21
C SER A 432 1.68 16.75 0.31
N LEU A 433 2.19 17.51 -0.66
CA LEU A 433 3.25 17.02 -1.51
C LEU A 433 4.55 16.84 -0.72
N MET A 434 5.34 15.85 -1.13
CA MET A 434 6.66 15.60 -0.58
C MET A 434 7.56 16.83 -0.64
N LYS A 435 8.48 16.95 0.30
CA LYS A 435 9.52 17.97 0.21
C LYS A 435 10.50 17.69 -0.93
N SER A 436 10.89 16.43 -1.09
CA SER A 436 11.83 15.95 -2.10
C SER A 436 11.90 14.41 -2.09
N TYR A 437 12.57 13.85 -3.05
CA TYR A 437 13.24 12.56 -2.87
C TYR A 437 14.51 12.78 -2.06
N PHE A 438 14.63 12.07 -0.94
CA PHE A 438 15.70 12.30 0.03
C PHE A 438 17.07 11.97 -0.55
N GLY A 439 17.95 12.96 -0.61
CA GLY A 439 19.28 12.82 -1.17
C GLY A 439 19.36 12.75 -2.71
N GLU A 440 18.22 12.90 -3.41
CA GLU A 440 18.10 12.74 -4.87
C GLU A 440 17.56 14.04 -5.52
N PRO A 441 18.37 15.11 -5.61
CA PRO A 441 17.90 16.39 -6.13
C PRO A 441 17.51 16.32 -7.61
N ASP A 442 18.21 15.54 -8.43
CA ASP A 442 17.94 15.42 -9.86
C ASP A 442 16.61 14.71 -10.12
N GLU A 443 16.32 13.64 -9.37
CA GLU A 443 15.02 12.94 -9.46
C GLU A 443 13.88 13.80 -8.92
N THR A 444 14.15 14.59 -7.88
CA THR A 444 13.20 15.58 -7.36
C THR A 444 12.84 16.62 -8.42
N ALA A 445 13.83 17.21 -9.09
CA ALA A 445 13.61 18.22 -10.12
C ALA A 445 12.87 17.70 -11.35
N LYS A 446 12.99 16.41 -11.67
CA LYS A 446 12.24 15.76 -12.77
C LYS A 446 10.76 15.56 -12.42
N THR A 447 10.44 15.44 -11.13
CA THR A 447 9.11 15.02 -10.66
C THR A 447 8.32 16.18 -10.07
N LEU A 448 8.99 17.07 -9.33
CA LEU A 448 8.39 18.23 -8.67
C LEU A 448 8.91 19.51 -9.31
N SER A 449 8.01 20.24 -9.99
CA SER A 449 8.34 21.50 -10.65
C SER A 449 8.50 22.65 -9.65
N ALA A 450 9.21 23.69 -10.05
CA ALA A 450 9.47 24.87 -9.21
C ALA A 450 8.20 25.64 -8.80
N ASP A 451 7.12 25.53 -9.59
CA ASP A 451 5.80 26.13 -9.33
C ASP A 451 4.88 25.21 -8.49
N GLY A 452 5.42 24.12 -7.92
CA GLY A 452 4.74 23.24 -6.97
C GLY A 452 3.79 22.22 -7.59
N TRP A 453 4.02 21.82 -8.84
CA TRP A 453 3.31 20.72 -9.45
C TRP A 453 4.13 19.43 -9.45
N LEU A 454 3.51 18.37 -8.99
CA LEU A 454 4.02 17.01 -9.02
C LEU A 454 3.57 16.34 -10.31
N ASP A 455 4.51 15.86 -11.12
CA ASP A 455 4.24 14.92 -12.18
C ASP A 455 4.08 13.51 -11.57
N THR A 456 2.87 12.98 -11.57
CA THR A 456 2.57 11.70 -10.92
C THR A 456 3.13 10.49 -11.67
N GLY A 457 3.49 10.67 -12.94
CA GLY A 457 3.86 9.57 -13.83
C GLY A 457 2.69 8.70 -14.28
N ASP A 458 1.47 9.02 -13.86
CA ASP A 458 0.26 8.31 -14.25
C ASP A 458 -0.45 9.00 -15.41
N LEU A 459 -1.19 8.23 -16.20
CA LEU A 459 -2.06 8.69 -17.26
C LEU A 459 -3.52 8.57 -16.85
N GLY A 460 -4.33 9.53 -17.29
CA GLY A 460 -5.75 9.54 -17.02
C GLY A 460 -6.49 10.65 -17.75
N TYR A 461 -7.74 10.83 -17.41
CA TYR A 461 -8.58 11.92 -17.90
C TYR A 461 -9.52 12.41 -16.81
N THR A 462 -10.07 13.59 -16.97
CA THR A 462 -11.15 14.09 -16.10
C THR A 462 -12.52 13.82 -16.71
N LEU A 463 -13.51 13.67 -15.85
CA LEU A 463 -14.93 13.57 -16.22
C LEU A 463 -15.78 14.21 -15.14
N GLY A 464 -16.38 15.36 -15.44
CA GLY A 464 -17.23 16.10 -14.50
C GLY A 464 -16.52 16.48 -13.19
N GLY A 465 -15.22 16.83 -13.25
CA GLY A 465 -14.40 17.18 -12.08
C GLY A 465 -13.72 15.99 -11.40
N GLN A 466 -14.13 14.76 -11.69
CA GLN A 466 -13.52 13.56 -11.12
C GLN A 466 -12.39 13.04 -12.00
N ILE A 467 -11.35 12.46 -11.37
CA ILE A 467 -10.23 11.85 -12.08
C ILE A 467 -10.47 10.37 -12.38
N VAL A 468 -10.04 9.95 -13.54
CA VAL A 468 -10.03 8.55 -14.00
C VAL A 468 -8.61 8.16 -14.36
N ILE A 469 -8.10 7.11 -13.77
CA ILE A 469 -6.75 6.61 -14.01
C ILE A 469 -6.81 5.55 -15.11
N THR A 470 -5.99 5.69 -16.15
CA THR A 470 -5.92 4.71 -17.25
C THR A 470 -4.71 3.79 -17.16
N GLY A 471 -3.64 4.23 -16.50
CA GLY A 471 -2.42 3.44 -16.29
C GLY A 471 -1.20 4.33 -16.03
N ARG A 472 0.00 3.74 -16.12
CA ARG A 472 1.27 4.46 -15.96
C ARG A 472 1.88 4.82 -17.30
N ALA A 473 2.39 6.04 -17.43
CA ALA A 473 3.00 6.51 -18.66
C ALA A 473 4.18 5.63 -19.12
N LYS A 474 5.03 5.22 -18.17
CA LYS A 474 6.20 4.36 -18.45
C LYS A 474 5.87 2.90 -18.82
N ASP A 475 4.67 2.44 -18.48
CA ASP A 475 4.23 1.07 -18.77
C ASP A 475 3.43 1.02 -20.08
N LEU A 476 3.04 2.17 -20.65
CA LEU A 476 2.29 2.26 -21.89
C LEU A 476 3.08 1.64 -23.05
N ILE A 477 2.46 0.74 -23.78
CA ILE A 477 3.01 0.11 -24.98
C ILE A 477 2.49 0.87 -26.20
N ILE A 478 3.40 1.32 -27.08
CA ILE A 478 3.03 2.00 -28.32
C ILE A 478 3.34 1.07 -29.49
N VAL A 479 2.32 0.42 -30.02
CA VAL A 479 2.47 -0.53 -31.12
C VAL A 479 1.52 -0.18 -32.28
N ASN A 480 2.05 -0.07 -33.50
CA ASN A 480 1.28 0.30 -34.69
C ASN A 480 0.45 1.59 -34.53
N GLY A 481 1.00 2.60 -33.82
CA GLY A 481 0.32 3.88 -33.54
C GLY A 481 -0.85 3.79 -32.57
N ARG A 482 -0.93 2.71 -31.77
CA ARG A 482 -1.93 2.49 -30.72
C ARG A 482 -1.29 2.54 -29.35
N ASN A 483 -1.92 3.22 -28.43
CA ASN A 483 -1.59 3.22 -27.02
C ASN A 483 -2.26 2.02 -26.35
N VAL A 484 -1.47 1.02 -25.96
CA VAL A 484 -1.97 -0.22 -25.35
C VAL A 484 -1.53 -0.29 -23.90
N TRP A 485 -2.48 -0.47 -23.00
CA TRP A 485 -2.20 -0.63 -21.59
C TRP A 485 -1.92 -2.10 -21.28
N PRO A 486 -0.73 -2.47 -20.76
CA PRO A 486 -0.35 -3.87 -20.50
C PRO A 486 -1.34 -4.59 -19.59
N GLN A 487 -1.90 -3.90 -18.59
CA GLN A 487 -2.88 -4.48 -17.68
C GLN A 487 -4.14 -4.99 -18.37
N ASP A 488 -4.54 -4.42 -19.52
CA ASP A 488 -5.72 -4.90 -20.23
C ASP A 488 -5.48 -6.28 -20.86
N LEU A 489 -4.26 -6.51 -21.35
CA LEU A 489 -3.85 -7.80 -21.88
C LEU A 489 -3.69 -8.83 -20.75
N GLU A 490 -3.08 -8.40 -19.63
CA GLU A 490 -2.92 -9.24 -18.43
C GLU A 490 -4.27 -9.71 -17.91
N TRP A 491 -5.22 -8.79 -17.70
CA TRP A 491 -6.55 -9.13 -17.19
C TRP A 491 -7.35 -10.00 -18.16
N THR A 492 -7.27 -9.75 -19.46
CA THR A 492 -7.93 -10.60 -20.46
C THR A 492 -7.40 -12.03 -20.40
N ALA A 493 -6.07 -12.21 -20.32
CA ALA A 493 -5.49 -13.54 -20.20
C ALA A 493 -5.88 -14.23 -18.89
N GLU A 494 -5.81 -13.52 -17.77
CA GLU A 494 -6.14 -14.04 -16.44
C GLU A 494 -7.63 -14.38 -16.24
N GLN A 495 -8.54 -13.67 -16.94
CA GLN A 495 -9.98 -13.89 -16.84
C GLN A 495 -10.48 -14.98 -17.79
N GLU A 496 -9.92 -15.06 -19.00
CA GLU A 496 -10.47 -15.91 -20.06
C GLU A 496 -9.67 -17.20 -20.28
N ALA A 497 -8.41 -17.32 -19.80
CA ALA A 497 -7.63 -18.55 -19.84
C ALA A 497 -7.79 -19.33 -18.52
N PRO A 498 -8.49 -20.48 -18.51
CA PRO A 498 -8.85 -21.21 -17.26
C PRO A 498 -7.66 -21.69 -16.42
N ALA A 499 -6.50 -21.86 -17.05
CA ALA A 499 -5.28 -22.29 -16.37
C ALA A 499 -4.60 -21.19 -15.56
N LEU A 500 -5.00 -19.93 -15.75
CA LEU A 500 -4.37 -18.76 -15.15
C LEU A 500 -5.14 -18.22 -13.93
N ARG A 501 -4.43 -17.47 -13.11
CA ARG A 501 -4.95 -16.79 -11.92
C ARG A 501 -4.54 -15.33 -11.97
N ALA A 502 -5.15 -14.50 -11.16
CA ALA A 502 -4.74 -13.11 -10.97
C ALA A 502 -3.26 -13.03 -10.54
N GLY A 503 -2.48 -12.22 -11.25
CA GLY A 503 -1.04 -12.05 -11.05
C GLY A 503 -0.15 -13.09 -11.73
N ASP A 504 -0.71 -13.96 -12.57
CA ASP A 504 0.06 -14.95 -13.34
C ASP A 504 0.66 -14.38 -14.64
N VAL A 505 0.26 -13.18 -15.06
CA VAL A 505 0.66 -12.61 -16.35
C VAL A 505 1.38 -11.27 -16.16
N ALA A 506 2.48 -11.06 -16.88
CA ALA A 506 3.18 -9.78 -16.97
C ALA A 506 3.38 -9.43 -18.45
N VAL A 507 2.81 -8.29 -18.87
CA VAL A 507 2.92 -7.82 -20.26
C VAL A 507 3.79 -6.56 -20.32
N PHE A 508 4.68 -6.51 -21.29
CA PHE A 508 5.54 -5.36 -21.60
C PHE A 508 5.97 -5.42 -23.06
N SER A 509 6.60 -4.36 -23.53
CA SER A 509 7.22 -4.36 -24.86
C SER A 509 8.74 -4.44 -24.77
N VAL A 510 9.36 -5.00 -25.81
CA VAL A 510 10.79 -4.99 -26.07
C VAL A 510 11.03 -4.56 -27.52
N HIS A 511 12.18 -3.96 -27.81
CA HIS A 511 12.60 -3.74 -29.18
C HIS A 511 13.36 -4.97 -29.66
N ASP A 512 13.02 -5.45 -30.84
CA ASP A 512 13.78 -6.52 -31.49
C ASP A 512 15.03 -5.97 -32.19
N ASP A 513 15.82 -6.85 -32.82
CA ASP A 513 17.07 -6.49 -33.52
C ASP A 513 16.85 -5.51 -34.68
N SER A 514 15.63 -5.40 -35.18
CA SER A 514 15.25 -4.44 -36.25
C SER A 514 14.83 -3.08 -35.65
N GLY A 515 14.73 -2.97 -34.33
CA GLY A 515 14.21 -1.80 -33.63
C GLY A 515 12.69 -1.72 -33.58
N GLU A 516 11.97 -2.74 -34.05
CA GLU A 516 10.51 -2.81 -33.91
C GLU A 516 10.09 -3.16 -32.48
N GLU A 517 9.04 -2.49 -32.00
CA GLU A 517 8.45 -2.78 -30.70
C GLU A 517 7.62 -4.07 -30.74
N ARG A 518 8.00 -5.05 -29.94
CA ARG A 518 7.32 -6.35 -29.80
C ARG A 518 6.67 -6.46 -28.44
N VAL A 519 5.42 -6.89 -28.41
CA VAL A 519 4.70 -7.15 -27.17
C VAL A 519 5.04 -8.56 -26.68
N VAL A 520 5.42 -8.67 -25.40
CA VAL A 520 5.77 -9.92 -24.73
C VAL A 520 4.85 -10.11 -23.52
N ALA A 521 4.30 -11.31 -23.38
CA ALA A 521 3.58 -11.75 -22.18
C ALA A 521 4.35 -12.89 -21.51
N LEU A 522 4.86 -12.66 -20.31
CA LEU A 522 5.32 -13.73 -19.42
C LEU A 522 4.12 -14.33 -18.72
N VAL A 523 3.99 -15.66 -18.79
CA VAL A 523 2.83 -16.37 -18.24
C VAL A 523 3.31 -17.46 -17.29
N GLN A 524 2.93 -17.37 -16.01
CA GLN A 524 3.28 -18.38 -15.02
C GLN A 524 2.57 -19.70 -15.34
N CYS A 525 3.36 -20.76 -15.54
CA CYS A 525 2.87 -22.08 -15.87
C CYS A 525 3.24 -23.09 -14.78
N ARG A 526 2.24 -23.82 -14.28
CA ARG A 526 2.39 -24.76 -13.15
C ARG A 526 2.78 -26.17 -13.59
N THR A 527 2.84 -26.43 -14.88
CA THR A 527 3.30 -27.71 -15.42
C THR A 527 4.71 -27.64 -15.96
N ALA A 528 5.47 -28.72 -15.79
CA ALA A 528 6.79 -28.89 -16.39
C ALA A 528 6.70 -29.47 -17.82
N ASP A 529 5.54 -30.04 -18.21
CA ASP A 529 5.34 -30.63 -19.53
C ASP A 529 5.47 -29.61 -20.65
N ALA A 530 6.38 -29.85 -21.59
CA ALA A 530 6.68 -28.93 -22.67
C ALA A 530 5.50 -28.74 -23.63
N ALA A 531 4.72 -29.80 -23.91
CA ALA A 531 3.57 -29.74 -24.80
C ALA A 531 2.45 -28.91 -24.16
N ALA A 532 2.18 -29.11 -22.86
CA ALA A 532 1.18 -28.31 -22.13
C ALA A 532 1.61 -26.84 -22.00
N ARG A 533 2.90 -26.55 -21.82
CA ARG A 533 3.42 -25.17 -21.84
C ARG A 533 3.24 -24.50 -23.20
N ALA A 534 3.53 -25.22 -24.28
CA ALA A 534 3.33 -24.70 -25.65
C ALA A 534 1.84 -24.49 -25.95
N ALA A 535 0.97 -25.38 -25.49
CA ALA A 535 -0.48 -25.25 -25.64
C ALA A 535 -1.02 -24.00 -24.91
N LEU A 536 -0.60 -23.77 -23.64
CA LEU A 536 -0.96 -22.56 -22.91
C LEU A 536 -0.46 -21.29 -23.62
N ALA A 537 0.77 -21.29 -24.13
CA ALA A 537 1.30 -20.14 -24.86
C ALA A 537 0.49 -19.84 -26.12
N ALA A 538 0.10 -20.87 -26.87
CA ALA A 538 -0.73 -20.73 -28.06
C ALA A 538 -2.16 -20.26 -27.70
N GLU A 539 -2.76 -20.80 -26.64
CA GLU A 539 -4.07 -20.40 -26.15
C GLU A 539 -4.08 -18.90 -25.80
N VAL A 540 -3.16 -18.45 -24.94
CA VAL A 540 -3.05 -17.04 -24.53
C VAL A 540 -2.74 -16.13 -25.73
N GLY A 541 -1.83 -16.51 -26.60
CA GLY A 541 -1.50 -15.75 -27.80
C GLY A 541 -2.70 -15.56 -28.74
N ASN A 542 -3.45 -16.64 -29.00
CA ASN A 542 -4.66 -16.60 -29.82
C ASN A 542 -5.77 -15.76 -29.17
N LEU A 543 -5.93 -15.89 -27.86
CA LEU A 543 -6.89 -15.10 -27.07
C LEU A 543 -6.58 -13.60 -27.19
N LEU A 544 -5.33 -13.20 -26.92
CA LEU A 544 -4.92 -11.79 -26.99
C LEU A 544 -5.03 -11.23 -28.43
N ARG A 545 -4.71 -12.03 -29.43
CA ARG A 545 -4.93 -11.65 -30.84
C ARG A 545 -6.41 -11.43 -31.14
N ALA A 546 -7.28 -12.34 -30.72
CA ALA A 546 -8.72 -12.24 -30.96
C ALA A 546 -9.36 -11.03 -30.25
N ARG A 547 -8.96 -10.76 -29.00
CA ARG A 547 -9.54 -9.71 -28.17
C ARG A 547 -8.96 -8.33 -28.44
N HIS A 548 -7.64 -8.23 -28.68
CA HIS A 548 -6.93 -6.95 -28.77
C HIS A 548 -6.39 -6.66 -30.20
N GLY A 549 -6.42 -7.65 -31.10
CA GLY A 549 -5.87 -7.52 -32.45
C GLY A 549 -4.35 -7.31 -32.42
N LEU A 550 -3.64 -7.90 -31.46
CA LEU A 550 -2.21 -7.75 -31.26
C LEU A 550 -1.50 -9.09 -31.34
N GLU A 551 -0.36 -9.11 -32.04
CA GLU A 551 0.59 -10.21 -31.97
C GLU A 551 1.38 -10.08 -30.68
N VAL A 552 1.29 -11.11 -29.83
CA VAL A 552 1.96 -11.14 -28.53
C VAL A 552 2.83 -12.38 -28.46
N LYS A 553 4.12 -12.20 -28.18
CA LYS A 553 5.03 -13.31 -27.90
C LYS A 553 4.78 -13.80 -26.47
N VAL A 554 4.16 -14.96 -26.34
CA VAL A 554 3.89 -15.57 -25.02
C VAL A 554 5.05 -16.45 -24.60
N ALA A 555 5.62 -16.20 -23.42
CA ALA A 555 6.71 -16.94 -22.84
C ALA A 555 6.26 -17.56 -21.49
N PRO A 556 6.04 -18.88 -21.41
CA PRO A 556 5.73 -19.56 -20.17
C PRO A 556 6.93 -19.56 -19.23
N VAL A 557 6.72 -19.09 -17.98
CA VAL A 557 7.73 -19.00 -16.92
C VAL A 557 7.32 -19.86 -15.71
N PRO A 558 8.27 -20.24 -14.83
CA PRO A 558 7.95 -21.01 -13.62
C PRO A 558 6.97 -20.26 -12.70
N PRO A 559 6.22 -20.96 -11.85
CA PRO A 559 5.40 -20.35 -10.81
C PRO A 559 6.26 -19.48 -9.87
N HIS A 560 5.70 -18.38 -9.39
CA HIS A 560 6.35 -17.44 -8.47
C HIS A 560 7.62 -16.76 -9.00
N SER A 561 7.84 -16.76 -10.31
CA SER A 561 9.00 -16.14 -10.94
C SER A 561 8.75 -14.69 -11.38
N LEU A 562 7.50 -14.24 -11.45
CA LEU A 562 7.20 -12.84 -11.77
C LEU A 562 7.54 -11.93 -10.60
N PRO A 563 8.38 -10.91 -10.83
CA PRO A 563 8.83 -10.03 -9.75
C PRO A 563 7.71 -9.11 -9.28
N GLN A 564 7.64 -8.95 -7.96
CA GLN A 564 6.69 -8.07 -7.30
C GLN A 564 7.43 -6.94 -6.58
N THR A 565 6.73 -5.85 -6.36
CA THR A 565 7.18 -4.76 -5.47
C THR A 565 7.02 -5.18 -4.01
N SER A 566 7.58 -4.41 -3.07
CA SER A 566 7.39 -4.62 -1.63
C SER A 566 5.90 -4.61 -1.21
N SER A 567 5.05 -3.93 -1.97
CA SER A 567 3.59 -3.91 -1.75
C SER A 567 2.82 -5.05 -2.43
N GLY A 568 3.52 -6.02 -3.03
CA GLY A 568 2.91 -7.18 -3.70
C GLY A 568 2.40 -6.92 -5.12
N LYS A 569 2.64 -5.73 -5.68
CA LYS A 569 2.22 -5.39 -7.06
C LYS A 569 3.22 -5.94 -8.07
N LEU A 570 2.74 -6.35 -9.23
CA LEU A 570 3.57 -6.76 -10.36
C LEU A 570 4.56 -5.64 -10.77
N SER A 571 5.83 -5.99 -10.91
CA SER A 571 6.88 -5.08 -11.40
C SER A 571 7.22 -5.41 -12.86
N ARG A 572 6.52 -4.79 -13.81
CA ARG A 572 6.74 -5.01 -15.25
C ARG A 572 8.16 -4.65 -15.68
N SER A 573 8.74 -3.59 -15.13
CA SER A 573 10.11 -3.19 -15.42
C SER A 573 11.14 -4.25 -15.03
N LYS A 574 10.99 -4.88 -13.86
CA LYS A 574 11.84 -5.98 -13.42
C LYS A 574 11.59 -7.25 -14.24
N ALA A 575 10.31 -7.55 -14.57
CA ALA A 575 9.95 -8.66 -15.42
C ALA A 575 10.58 -8.52 -16.83
N LYS A 576 10.51 -7.32 -17.41
CA LYS A 576 11.20 -6.98 -18.67
C LYS A 576 12.71 -7.17 -18.57
N ALA A 577 13.35 -6.67 -17.50
CA ALA A 577 14.79 -6.80 -17.29
C ALA A 577 15.22 -8.28 -17.19
N LEU A 578 14.48 -9.11 -16.46
CA LEU A 578 14.73 -10.55 -16.35
C LEU A 578 14.54 -11.27 -17.69
N TYR A 579 13.54 -10.89 -18.47
CA TYR A 579 13.31 -11.45 -19.81
C TYR A 579 14.48 -11.10 -20.74
N VAL A 580 14.88 -9.85 -20.81
CA VAL A 580 15.96 -9.36 -21.68
C VAL A 580 17.31 -9.96 -21.28
N SER A 581 17.55 -10.24 -20.00
CA SER A 581 18.78 -10.91 -19.53
C SER A 581 18.81 -12.42 -19.78
N GLY A 582 17.75 -13.01 -20.36
CA GLY A 582 17.67 -14.46 -20.59
C GLY A 582 17.39 -15.29 -19.35
N ALA A 583 17.00 -14.68 -18.22
CA ALA A 583 16.78 -15.38 -16.95
C ALA A 583 15.66 -16.44 -17.01
N PHE A 584 14.80 -16.40 -18.02
CA PHE A 584 13.72 -17.35 -18.26
C PHE A 584 14.02 -18.37 -19.38
N GLU A 585 15.18 -18.26 -20.03
CA GLU A 585 15.60 -19.26 -20.99
C GLU A 585 16.04 -20.54 -20.27
N PRO A 586 15.71 -21.74 -20.78
CA PRO A 586 16.19 -22.96 -20.18
C PRO A 586 17.73 -22.94 -20.23
N THR A 587 18.37 -23.00 -19.07
CA THR A 587 19.82 -23.21 -19.00
C THR A 587 20.15 -24.45 -19.84
N PRO A 588 21.06 -24.40 -20.81
CA PRO A 588 21.47 -25.58 -21.53
C PRO A 588 21.91 -26.60 -20.48
N ALA A 589 21.24 -27.77 -20.43
CA ALA A 589 21.68 -28.86 -19.60
C ALA A 589 23.16 -29.08 -19.94
N SER A 590 24.02 -28.89 -18.95
CA SER A 590 25.44 -29.24 -19.09
C SER A 590 25.52 -30.67 -19.62
N LEU A 591 25.94 -30.79 -20.87
CA LEU A 591 26.42 -32.04 -21.44
C LEU A 591 27.67 -32.39 -20.64
N THR A 592 27.49 -33.03 -19.51
CA THR A 592 28.53 -33.85 -18.86
C THR A 592 28.11 -35.28 -18.98
N ALA A 593 28.81 -35.93 -19.87
CA ALA A 593 28.80 -37.37 -20.09
C ALA A 593 29.11 -38.15 -18.81
#